data_860ffea9ba117f57ad9d7c5224ccd9f7
#
_entry.id   860ffea9ba117f57ad9d7c5224ccd9f7
#
_cell.length_a   1.000
_cell.length_b   1.000
_cell.length_c   1.000
_cell.angle_alpha   90.00
_cell.angle_beta   90.00
_cell.angle_gamma   90.00
#
_symmetry.space_group_name_H-M   'P 1'
#
loop_
_entity.id
_entity.type
_entity.pdbx_description
1 polymer ?
#
loop_
_entity_poly.entity_id
_entity_poly.type
_entity_poly.pdbx_seq_one_letter_code
_entity_poly.pdbx_strand_id
1 'polypeptide(L)'
;MKKIEIDLAEVRAGSRYPAPFHLTGMNKLRRRLGRAAGLSQFGVNRLELQPGAWSGQRHWHTRNDEFVMVLSGEVVLITGAGEEVLKAGDCAGFRAGDADGHHLVNRSEALSVVLEVGTAHADDECDYPDIDMVGTPKGYARRDGTPY
;
A
#
# COMPACT_ATOMS: atom_id res chain seq x y z
N MET A 1 -8.46 20.59 17.55
CA MET A 1 -8.69 19.28 16.88
C MET A 1 -9.98 19.35 16.10
N LYS A 2 -10.03 18.83 14.89
CA LYS A 2 -11.22 18.82 14.04
C LYS A 2 -11.50 17.40 13.55
N LYS A 3 -12.77 17.09 13.33
CA LYS A 3 -13.18 15.92 12.54
C LYS A 3 -12.55 16.01 11.15
N ILE A 4 -12.02 14.91 10.65
CA ILE A 4 -11.50 14.82 9.28
C ILE A 4 -12.69 14.58 8.35
N GLU A 5 -12.88 15.50 7.41
CA GLU A 5 -13.84 15.31 6.33
C GLU A 5 -13.15 14.45 5.25
N ILE A 6 -13.50 13.17 5.21
CA ILE A 6 -12.81 12.16 4.37
C ILE A 6 -12.81 12.56 2.90
N ASP A 7 -13.91 13.13 2.41
CA ASP A 7 -14.06 13.49 1.00
C ASP A 7 -13.21 14.70 0.58
N LEU A 8 -12.74 15.49 1.56
CA LEU A 8 -11.85 16.62 1.33
C LEU A 8 -10.37 16.25 1.49
N ALA A 9 -10.05 15.03 1.93
CA ALA A 9 -8.67 14.58 2.06
C ALA A 9 -8.03 14.42 0.67
N GLU A 10 -6.73 14.79 0.56
CA GLU A 10 -5.95 14.61 -0.67
C GLU A 10 -6.11 13.19 -1.22
N VAL A 11 -6.44 13.09 -2.50
CA VAL A 11 -6.61 11.82 -3.21
C VAL A 11 -5.39 11.57 -4.09
N ARG A 12 -4.85 10.37 -4.02
CA ARG A 12 -3.90 9.84 -5.00
C ARG A 12 -4.57 8.73 -5.79
N ALA A 13 -4.70 8.94 -7.09
CA ALA A 13 -5.23 7.97 -8.02
C ALA A 13 -4.10 7.19 -8.69
N GLY A 14 -4.34 5.91 -8.95
CA GLY A 14 -3.44 5.06 -9.71
C GLY A 14 -2.11 4.76 -9.02
N SER A 15 -1.07 4.60 -9.83
CA SER A 15 0.28 4.21 -9.41
C SER A 15 1.30 5.29 -9.73
N ARG A 16 2.39 5.35 -8.94
CA ARG A 16 3.58 6.16 -9.21
C ARG A 16 4.80 5.32 -9.58
N TYR A 17 4.61 4.02 -9.77
CA TYR A 17 5.69 3.16 -10.23
C TYR A 17 6.20 3.58 -11.61
N PRO A 18 7.48 3.42 -11.91
CA PRO A 18 8.02 3.63 -13.23
C PRO A 18 7.46 2.60 -14.23
N ALA A 19 7.59 2.89 -15.53
CA ALA A 19 7.28 1.89 -16.55
C ALA A 19 8.24 0.69 -16.44
N PRO A 20 7.77 -0.55 -16.67
CA PRO A 20 6.42 -0.93 -17.11
C PRO A 20 5.42 -1.15 -15.94
N PHE A 21 5.84 -0.97 -14.68
CA PHE A 21 5.09 -1.36 -13.48
C PHE A 21 3.93 -0.42 -13.12
N HIS A 22 3.83 0.73 -13.79
CA HIS A 22 2.79 1.74 -13.52
C HIS A 22 1.36 1.24 -13.80
N LEU A 23 1.20 0.22 -14.64
CA LEU A 23 -0.11 -0.34 -14.99
C LEU A 23 -0.75 -1.13 -13.84
N THR A 24 0.05 -1.73 -12.96
CA THR A 24 -0.47 -2.36 -11.75
C THR A 24 -0.92 -1.30 -10.75
N GLY A 25 -2.13 -1.39 -10.29
CA GLY A 25 -2.70 -0.43 -9.33
C GLY A 25 -3.34 0.81 -9.97
N MET A 26 -3.72 0.74 -11.25
CA MET A 26 -4.41 1.84 -11.93
C MET A 26 -5.78 2.13 -11.31
N ASN A 27 -6.60 1.15 -11.06
CA ASN A 27 -7.99 1.32 -10.62
C ASN A 27 -8.11 1.42 -9.08
N LYS A 28 -7.28 2.27 -8.46
CA LYS A 28 -7.30 2.53 -7.02
C LYS A 28 -7.29 4.00 -6.70
N LEU A 29 -7.89 4.34 -5.56
CA LEU A 29 -7.82 5.67 -4.96
C LEU A 29 -7.30 5.55 -3.53
N ARG A 30 -6.35 6.38 -3.15
CA ARG A 30 -5.83 6.46 -1.78
C ARG A 30 -6.07 7.87 -1.22
N ARG A 31 -6.93 7.96 -0.19
CA ARG A 31 -7.18 9.22 0.54
C ARG A 31 -6.25 9.30 1.73
N ARG A 32 -5.48 10.37 1.81
CA ARG A 32 -4.40 10.56 2.81
C ARG A 32 -4.95 11.19 4.10
N LEU A 33 -5.62 10.39 4.92
CA LEU A 33 -6.30 10.86 6.14
C LEU A 33 -5.30 11.38 7.18
N GLY A 34 -4.18 10.69 7.38
CA GLY A 34 -3.13 11.12 8.31
C GLY A 34 -2.57 12.49 7.94
N ARG A 35 -2.35 12.76 6.64
CA ARG A 35 -1.91 14.07 6.17
C ARG A 35 -2.97 15.15 6.41
N ALA A 36 -4.23 14.85 6.17
CA ALA A 36 -5.35 15.77 6.47
C ALA A 36 -5.43 16.12 7.96
N ALA A 37 -5.02 15.20 8.83
CA ALA A 37 -4.92 15.41 10.27
C ALA A 37 -3.61 16.08 10.72
N GLY A 38 -2.63 16.29 9.84
CA GLY A 38 -1.31 16.82 10.18
C GLY A 38 -0.40 15.82 10.90
N LEU A 39 -0.66 14.51 10.77
CA LEU A 39 0.18 13.46 11.38
C LEU A 39 1.49 13.32 10.61
N SER A 40 2.60 13.14 11.33
CA SER A 40 3.94 13.05 10.75
C SER A 40 4.71 11.77 11.11
N GLN A 41 4.33 11.09 12.19
CA GLN A 41 5.05 9.90 12.66
C GLN A 41 4.57 8.61 11.99
N PHE A 42 3.36 8.62 11.46
CA PHE A 42 2.76 7.50 10.74
C PHE A 42 1.75 7.99 9.71
N GLY A 43 1.57 7.19 8.67
CA GLY A 43 0.56 7.38 7.66
C GLY A 43 -0.75 6.72 8.06
N VAL A 44 -1.87 7.35 7.71
CA VAL A 44 -3.21 6.74 7.75
C VAL A 44 -3.87 7.03 6.42
N ASN A 45 -4.27 6.00 5.71
CA ASN A 45 -4.92 6.14 4.42
C ASN A 45 -6.20 5.29 4.37
N ARG A 46 -7.16 5.77 3.61
CA ARG A 46 -8.29 4.97 3.14
C ARG A 46 -8.01 4.62 1.69
N LEU A 47 -7.79 3.34 1.44
CA LEU A 47 -7.54 2.78 0.13
C LEU A 47 -8.84 2.20 -0.44
N GLU A 48 -9.18 2.58 -1.64
CA GLU A 48 -10.30 2.07 -2.42
C GLU A 48 -9.75 1.28 -3.61
N LEU A 49 -10.12 0.01 -3.69
CA LEU A 49 -9.71 -0.90 -4.76
C LEU A 49 -10.93 -1.31 -5.59
N GLN A 50 -10.98 -0.89 -6.84
CA GLN A 50 -11.97 -1.39 -7.80
C GLN A 50 -11.72 -2.87 -8.13
N PRO A 51 -12.69 -3.60 -8.69
CA PRO A 51 -12.45 -4.95 -9.17
C PRO A 51 -11.20 -5.06 -10.04
N GLY A 52 -10.35 -6.03 -9.74
CA GLY A 52 -9.06 -6.26 -10.39
C GLY A 52 -7.90 -5.34 -9.94
N ALA A 53 -8.17 -4.35 -9.09
CA ALA A 53 -7.12 -3.44 -8.63
C ALA A 53 -6.20 -4.07 -7.57
N TRP A 54 -4.94 -3.63 -7.59
CA TRP A 54 -3.90 -4.00 -6.63
C TRP A 54 -3.55 -2.82 -5.72
N SER A 55 -3.25 -3.08 -4.44
CA SER A 55 -2.75 -2.05 -3.51
C SER A 55 -1.39 -1.50 -3.94
N GLY A 56 -0.55 -2.34 -4.50
CA GLY A 56 0.79 -2.06 -5.00
C GLY A 56 1.43 -3.30 -5.60
N GLN A 57 2.67 -3.20 -6.08
CA GLN A 57 3.51 -4.36 -6.32
C GLN A 57 3.78 -5.06 -4.98
N ARG A 58 3.98 -6.38 -4.97
CA ARG A 58 4.34 -7.11 -3.77
C ARG A 58 5.69 -6.58 -3.25
N HIS A 59 5.73 -6.16 -1.99
CA HIS A 59 6.89 -5.49 -1.40
C HIS A 59 6.94 -5.68 0.11
N TRP A 60 8.08 -5.40 0.69
CA TRP A 60 8.30 -5.29 2.12
C TRP A 60 9.15 -4.06 2.43
N HIS A 61 9.07 -3.57 3.67
CA HIS A 61 9.74 -2.37 4.15
C HIS A 61 10.88 -2.71 5.10
N THR A 62 11.98 -2.00 4.96
CA THR A 62 13.15 -2.21 5.84
C THR A 62 12.93 -1.63 7.24
N ARG A 63 12.18 -0.53 7.37
CA ARG A 63 12.02 0.24 8.62
C ARG A 63 10.58 0.61 8.96
N ASN A 64 9.65 0.50 8.03
CA ASN A 64 8.26 0.82 8.29
C ASN A 64 7.47 -0.45 8.64
N ASP A 65 6.78 -0.39 9.79
CA ASP A 65 5.68 -1.31 10.07
C ASP A 65 4.45 -0.88 9.29
N GLU A 66 3.68 -1.85 8.82
CA GLU A 66 2.40 -1.60 8.18
C GLU A 66 1.30 -2.44 8.81
N PHE A 67 0.10 -1.89 8.79
CA PHE A 67 -1.12 -2.54 9.24
C PHE A 67 -2.25 -2.21 8.28
N VAL A 68 -3.07 -3.21 7.97
CA VAL A 68 -4.25 -3.04 7.13
C VAL A 68 -5.47 -3.63 7.82
N MET A 69 -6.64 -3.01 7.59
CA MET A 69 -7.93 -3.52 8.01
C MET A 69 -8.94 -3.34 6.90
N VAL A 70 -9.64 -4.38 6.52
CA VAL A 70 -10.71 -4.29 5.52
C VAL A 70 -11.92 -3.62 6.17
N LEU A 71 -12.33 -2.48 5.64
CA LEU A 71 -13.50 -1.73 6.13
C LEU A 71 -14.79 -2.18 5.45
N SER A 72 -14.71 -2.53 4.16
CA SER A 72 -15.84 -3.07 3.40
C SER A 72 -15.35 -3.86 2.18
N GLY A 73 -16.18 -4.79 1.71
CA GLY A 73 -15.80 -5.71 0.64
C GLY A 73 -14.85 -6.80 1.12
N GLU A 74 -14.06 -7.32 0.20
CA GLU A 74 -13.02 -8.32 0.47
C GLU A 74 -11.80 -8.09 -0.42
N VAL A 75 -10.64 -8.52 0.03
CA VAL A 75 -9.39 -8.50 -0.74
C VAL A 75 -8.65 -9.80 -0.53
N VAL A 76 -7.81 -10.17 -1.49
CA VAL A 76 -6.86 -11.27 -1.34
C VAL A 76 -5.53 -10.68 -0.89
N LEU A 77 -5.06 -11.06 0.28
CA LEU A 77 -3.69 -10.85 0.73
C LEU A 77 -2.79 -11.88 0.07
N ILE A 78 -1.73 -11.43 -0.59
CA ILE A 78 -0.73 -12.28 -1.24
C ILE A 78 0.62 -12.04 -0.55
N THR A 79 1.23 -13.12 -0.06
CA THR A 79 2.54 -13.15 0.61
C THR A 79 3.42 -14.26 0.03
N GLY A 80 4.62 -14.44 0.53
CA GLY A 80 5.46 -15.59 0.21
C GLY A 80 4.90 -16.92 0.72
N ALA A 81 4.05 -16.90 1.74
CA ALA A 81 3.38 -18.06 2.29
C ALA A 81 2.14 -18.49 1.48
N GLY A 82 1.66 -17.65 0.57
CA GLY A 82 0.49 -17.94 -0.26
C GLY A 82 -0.55 -16.80 -0.26
N GLU A 83 -1.79 -17.19 -0.45
CA GLU A 83 -2.93 -16.27 -0.60
C GLU A 83 -3.97 -16.50 0.49
N GLU A 84 -4.51 -15.42 1.04
CA GLU A 84 -5.57 -15.46 2.04
C GLU A 84 -6.63 -14.39 1.74
N VAL A 85 -7.91 -14.75 1.83
CA VAL A 85 -9.02 -13.80 1.64
C VAL A 85 -9.29 -13.09 2.96
N LEU A 86 -9.15 -11.76 2.95
CA LEU A 86 -9.54 -10.89 4.05
C LEU A 86 -10.89 -10.23 3.73
N LYS A 87 -11.83 -10.33 4.66
CA LYS A 87 -13.18 -9.73 4.58
C LYS A 87 -13.32 -8.54 5.52
N ALA A 88 -14.39 -7.81 5.39
CA ALA A 88 -14.69 -6.68 6.26
C ALA A 88 -14.57 -7.07 7.75
N GLY A 89 -13.72 -6.37 8.49
CA GLY A 89 -13.34 -6.63 9.87
C GLY A 89 -12.03 -7.38 10.05
N ASP A 90 -11.53 -8.10 9.02
CA ASP A 90 -10.23 -8.76 9.07
C ASP A 90 -9.09 -7.76 8.94
N CYS A 91 -7.95 -8.10 9.53
CA CYS A 91 -6.75 -7.26 9.52
C CYS A 91 -5.48 -8.09 9.37
N ALA A 92 -4.42 -7.44 8.91
CA ALA A 92 -3.08 -8.00 8.82
C ALA A 92 -2.03 -6.94 9.19
N GLY A 93 -0.89 -7.38 9.71
CA GLY A 93 0.23 -6.53 10.06
C GLY A 93 1.52 -7.05 9.45
N PHE A 94 2.38 -6.13 9.02
CA PHE A 94 3.65 -6.42 8.35
C PHE A 94 4.75 -5.66 9.10
N ARG A 95 5.67 -6.42 9.69
CA ARG A 95 6.73 -5.87 10.52
C ARG A 95 7.89 -5.38 9.65
N ALA A 96 8.45 -4.25 10.03
CA ALA A 96 9.70 -3.74 9.45
C ALA A 96 10.81 -4.80 9.46
N GLY A 97 11.50 -4.93 8.32
CA GLY A 97 12.61 -5.86 8.15
C GLY A 97 12.19 -7.33 7.94
N ASP A 98 10.91 -7.65 7.96
CA ASP A 98 10.43 -8.97 7.54
C ASP A 98 10.42 -9.03 6.01
N ALA A 99 11.27 -9.88 5.44
CA ALA A 99 11.48 -9.97 4.00
C ALA A 99 10.37 -10.69 3.23
N ASP A 100 9.25 -11.01 3.88
CA ASP A 100 8.08 -11.55 3.20
C ASP A 100 7.26 -10.40 2.57
N GLY A 101 7.43 -10.23 1.27
CA GLY A 101 6.70 -9.22 0.51
C GLY A 101 5.19 -9.50 0.50
N HIS A 102 4.41 -8.43 0.59
CA HIS A 102 2.95 -8.50 0.62
C HIS A 102 2.30 -7.49 -0.33
N HIS A 103 1.09 -7.78 -0.76
CA HIS A 103 0.15 -6.83 -1.37
C HIS A 103 -1.29 -7.34 -1.27
N LEU A 104 -2.24 -6.44 -1.54
CA LEU A 104 -3.67 -6.74 -1.59
C LEU A 104 -4.17 -6.66 -3.03
N VAL A 105 -5.03 -7.60 -3.41
CA VAL A 105 -5.71 -7.62 -4.71
C VAL A 105 -7.21 -7.73 -4.49
N ASN A 106 -7.99 -6.86 -5.11
CA ASN A 106 -9.43 -7.02 -5.16
C ASN A 106 -9.82 -7.96 -6.31
N ARG A 107 -10.11 -9.21 -6.00
CA ARG A 107 -10.61 -10.21 -6.99
C ARG A 107 -12.14 -10.34 -6.99
N SER A 108 -12.83 -9.54 -6.17
CA SER A 108 -14.30 -9.52 -6.16
C SER A 108 -14.86 -8.63 -7.27
N GLU A 109 -16.16 -8.66 -7.45
CA GLU A 109 -16.87 -7.83 -8.43
C GLU A 109 -17.33 -6.47 -7.86
N ALA A 110 -17.02 -6.19 -6.59
CA ALA A 110 -17.42 -4.98 -5.90
C ALA A 110 -16.22 -4.15 -5.43
N LEU A 111 -16.46 -2.88 -5.12
CA LEU A 111 -15.46 -2.01 -4.50
C LEU A 111 -15.05 -2.55 -3.13
N SER A 112 -13.75 -2.67 -2.89
CA SER A 112 -13.20 -2.97 -1.57
C SER A 112 -12.55 -1.73 -0.98
N VAL A 113 -12.73 -1.53 0.33
CA VAL A 113 -12.18 -0.41 1.08
C VAL A 113 -11.32 -0.92 2.21
N VAL A 114 -10.09 -0.44 2.28
CA VAL A 114 -9.09 -0.84 3.28
C VAL A 114 -8.58 0.38 4.02
N LEU A 115 -8.44 0.28 5.34
CA LEU A 115 -7.65 1.19 6.14
C LEU A 115 -6.19 0.72 6.11
N GLU A 116 -5.29 1.61 5.72
CA GLU A 116 -3.84 1.40 5.80
C GLU A 116 -3.26 2.30 6.87
N VAL A 117 -2.44 1.75 7.76
CA VAL A 117 -1.66 2.49 8.75
C VAL A 117 -0.22 2.00 8.65
N GLY A 118 0.73 2.93 8.61
CA GLY A 118 2.14 2.56 8.55
C GLY A 118 3.01 3.64 9.16
N THR A 119 4.12 3.27 9.77
CA THR A 119 5.12 4.22 10.27
C THR A 119 5.74 5.01 9.12
N ALA A 120 6.37 6.14 9.39
CA ALA A 120 6.91 7.05 8.38
C ALA A 120 8.39 7.32 8.65
N HIS A 121 9.23 6.29 8.51
CA HIS A 121 10.66 6.43 8.69
C HIS A 121 11.30 7.10 7.47
N ALA A 122 12.14 8.12 7.69
CA ALA A 122 12.74 8.89 6.60
C ALA A 122 13.73 8.07 5.75
N ASP A 123 14.38 7.08 6.38
CA ASP A 123 15.40 6.23 5.75
C ASP A 123 14.83 4.84 5.39
N ASP A 124 13.51 4.72 5.23
CA ASP A 124 12.90 3.46 4.84
C ASP A 124 13.16 3.15 3.37
N GLU A 125 13.37 1.88 3.09
CA GLU A 125 13.49 1.34 1.75
C GLU A 125 12.49 0.21 1.56
N CYS A 126 11.99 0.07 0.33
CA CYS A 126 11.10 -1.02 -0.07
C CYS A 126 11.82 -1.95 -1.01
N ASP A 127 11.76 -3.24 -0.77
CA ASP A 127 12.18 -4.27 -1.73
C ASP A 127 10.96 -4.87 -2.42
N TYR A 128 11.08 -5.11 -3.71
CA TYR A 128 10.05 -5.70 -4.56
C TYR A 128 10.53 -7.06 -5.07
N PRO A 129 10.25 -8.17 -4.36
CA PRO A 129 10.88 -9.47 -4.64
C PRO A 129 10.58 -10.04 -6.03
N ASP A 130 9.47 -9.66 -6.65
CA ASP A 130 9.02 -10.21 -7.94
C ASP A 130 9.53 -9.45 -9.16
N ILE A 131 10.16 -8.29 -8.95
CA ILE A 131 10.64 -7.40 -10.02
C ILE A 131 11.99 -6.80 -9.68
N ASP A 132 12.73 -6.34 -10.69
CA ASP A 132 14.02 -5.68 -10.51
C ASP A 132 13.83 -4.23 -10.07
N MET A 133 13.32 -4.03 -8.84
CA MET A 133 13.06 -2.70 -8.32
C MET A 133 13.30 -2.63 -6.81
N VAL A 134 13.84 -1.51 -6.37
CA VAL A 134 13.90 -1.08 -4.97
C VAL A 134 13.35 0.34 -4.86
N GLY A 135 12.59 0.62 -3.81
CA GLY A 135 12.15 1.97 -3.45
C GLY A 135 13.09 2.55 -2.42
N THR A 136 13.62 3.74 -2.66
CA THR A 136 14.52 4.44 -1.75
C THR A 136 13.97 5.84 -1.42
N PRO A 137 14.51 6.55 -0.43
CA PRO A 137 14.16 7.95 -0.19
C PRO A 137 14.37 8.88 -1.40
N LYS A 138 15.22 8.47 -2.34
CA LYS A 138 15.53 9.23 -3.57
C LYS A 138 14.60 8.87 -4.76
N GLY A 139 13.84 7.79 -4.66
CA GLY A 139 12.96 7.28 -5.72
C GLY A 139 13.18 5.80 -6.00
N TYR A 140 12.70 5.34 -7.15
CA TYR A 140 12.85 3.95 -7.57
C TYR A 140 14.16 3.73 -8.32
N ALA A 141 14.80 2.59 -8.04
CA ALA A 141 16.01 2.15 -8.71
C ALA A 141 15.93 0.64 -9.00
N ARG A 142 16.80 0.15 -9.89
CA ARG A 142 17.06 -1.28 -10.05
C ARG A 142 17.91 -1.78 -8.88
N ARG A 143 17.99 -3.08 -8.71
CA ARG A 143 18.82 -3.71 -7.66
C ARG A 143 20.31 -3.42 -7.81
N ASP A 144 20.77 -3.08 -9.02
CA ASP A 144 22.15 -2.64 -9.29
C ASP A 144 22.41 -1.16 -8.95
N GLY A 145 21.37 -0.45 -8.49
CA GLY A 145 21.43 0.97 -8.13
C GLY A 145 21.12 1.93 -9.28
N THR A 146 20.88 1.44 -10.49
CA THR A 146 20.52 2.29 -11.64
C THR A 146 19.12 2.88 -11.43
N PRO A 147 18.94 4.21 -11.49
CA PRO A 147 17.61 4.83 -11.38
C PRO A 147 16.64 4.41 -12.49
N TYR A 148 15.36 4.36 -12.18
CA TYR A 148 14.30 4.22 -13.17
C TYR A 148 13.94 5.56 -13.80
#